data_97e3da478d1325587b3a1c482748c4d7
#
_entry.id   97e3da478d1325587b3a1c482748c4d7
#
_cell.length_a   1.000
_cell.length_b   1.000
_cell.length_c   1.000
_cell.angle_alpha   90.00
_cell.angle_beta   90.00
_cell.angle_gamma   90.00
#
_symmetry.space_group_name_H-M   'P 1'
#
loop_
_entity.id
_entity.type
_entity.pdbx_description
1 polymer ?
#
loop_
_entity_poly.entity_id
_entity_poly.type
_entity_poly.pdbx_seq_one_letter_code
_entity_poly.pdbx_strand_id
1 'polypeptide(L)'
;MTERFLVTGALGCVGAWTVKRLVDEAIPVWAYDLAATPKRLELIMRQEQLARVNFLEGDITDSRFFDEKVSSLGITHVIHLAAFQVPFVKADPIQGLKVNAVGSAVVFETIRRHSDQIKGFVYASSTGVYGPPEHYPGGLLSHDSALSPMNLYGVH
;
A
#
# COMPACT_ATOMS: atom_id res chain seq x y z
N MET A 1 -8.99 -19.07 -12.52
CA MET A 1 -8.54 -18.95 -11.11
C MET A 1 -9.30 -17.79 -10.49
N THR A 2 -9.75 -17.93 -9.24
CA THR A 2 -10.43 -16.84 -8.53
C THR A 2 -9.40 -15.77 -8.17
N GLU A 3 -9.71 -14.51 -8.44
CA GLU A 3 -8.88 -13.37 -8.03
C GLU A 3 -8.86 -13.25 -6.51
N ARG A 4 -7.68 -12.97 -5.94
CA ARG A 4 -7.44 -12.81 -4.51
C ARG A 4 -6.57 -11.59 -4.31
N PHE A 5 -7.16 -10.55 -3.71
CA PHE A 5 -6.48 -9.27 -3.52
C PHE A 5 -5.89 -9.15 -2.12
N LEU A 6 -4.66 -8.68 -2.03
CA LEU A 6 -4.04 -8.24 -0.79
C LEU A 6 -3.81 -6.74 -0.89
N VAL A 7 -4.36 -6.00 0.07
CA VAL A 7 -4.22 -4.54 0.18
C VAL A 7 -3.35 -4.25 1.40
N THR A 8 -2.16 -3.69 1.21
CA THR A 8 -1.31 -3.23 2.33
C THR A 8 -1.67 -1.80 2.68
N GLY A 9 -1.55 -1.42 3.95
CA GLY A 9 -2.07 -0.13 4.43
C GLY A 9 -3.60 -0.06 4.34
N ALA A 10 -4.24 -1.22 4.46
CA ALA A 10 -5.67 -1.43 4.23
C ALA A 10 -6.56 -0.64 5.19
N LEU A 11 -6.08 -0.34 6.38
CA LEU A 11 -6.82 0.42 7.40
C LEU A 11 -6.53 1.93 7.35
N GLY A 12 -5.69 2.37 6.41
CA GLY A 12 -5.52 3.77 6.03
C GLY A 12 -6.76 4.35 5.32
N CYS A 13 -6.73 5.65 4.99
CA CYS A 13 -7.87 6.31 4.34
C CYS A 13 -8.15 5.69 2.95
N VAL A 14 -7.16 5.67 2.07
CA VAL A 14 -7.31 5.10 0.71
C VAL A 14 -7.54 3.59 0.78
N GLY A 15 -6.77 2.88 1.64
CA GLY A 15 -6.88 1.44 1.82
C GLY A 15 -8.28 0.99 2.22
N ALA A 16 -8.92 1.69 3.17
CA ALA A 16 -10.27 1.34 3.62
C ALA A 16 -11.31 1.45 2.49
N TRP A 17 -11.25 2.49 1.67
CA TRP A 17 -12.13 2.61 0.49
C TRP A 17 -11.82 1.56 -0.59
N THR A 18 -10.55 1.20 -0.77
CA THR A 18 -10.14 0.12 -1.68
C THR A 18 -10.70 -1.22 -1.23
N VAL A 19 -10.54 -1.56 0.06
CA VAL A 19 -11.11 -2.80 0.64
C VAL A 19 -12.62 -2.81 0.49
N LYS A 20 -13.31 -1.70 0.83
CA LYS A 20 -14.75 -1.60 0.65
C LYS A 20 -15.17 -1.87 -0.79
N ARG A 21 -14.48 -1.26 -1.76
CA ARG A 21 -14.80 -1.45 -3.20
C ARG A 21 -14.67 -2.90 -3.62
N LEU A 22 -13.59 -3.59 -3.22
CA LEU A 22 -13.40 -5.01 -3.52
C LEU A 22 -14.51 -5.89 -2.90
N VAL A 23 -14.90 -5.59 -1.65
CA VAL A 23 -16.01 -6.30 -0.98
C VAL A 23 -17.34 -6.05 -1.68
N ASP A 24 -17.63 -4.81 -2.12
CA ASP A 24 -18.86 -4.48 -2.85
C ASP A 24 -18.97 -5.26 -4.18
N GLU A 25 -17.84 -5.52 -4.83
CA GLU A 25 -17.75 -6.33 -6.06
C GLU A 25 -17.63 -7.83 -5.81
N ALA A 26 -17.78 -8.28 -4.56
CA ALA A 26 -17.67 -9.67 -4.15
C ALA A 26 -16.30 -10.32 -4.43
N ILE A 27 -15.24 -9.52 -4.48
CA ILE A 27 -13.86 -9.96 -4.69
C ILE A 27 -13.23 -10.32 -3.34
N PRO A 28 -12.63 -11.52 -3.18
CA PRO A 28 -11.89 -11.91 -1.99
C PRO A 28 -10.73 -10.95 -1.70
N VAL A 29 -10.72 -10.35 -0.49
CA VAL A 29 -9.72 -9.36 -0.09
C VAL A 29 -9.10 -9.69 1.26
N TRP A 30 -7.78 -9.53 1.34
CA TRP A 30 -6.98 -9.54 2.56
C TRP A 30 -6.54 -8.12 2.88
N ALA A 31 -7.00 -7.63 4.02
CA ALA A 31 -6.66 -6.31 4.55
C ALA A 31 -5.41 -6.44 5.43
N TYR A 32 -4.23 -6.13 4.86
CA TYR A 32 -2.94 -6.22 5.54
C TYR A 32 -2.57 -4.86 6.13
N ASP A 33 -2.36 -4.81 7.44
CA ASP A 33 -1.93 -3.58 8.13
C ASP A 33 -1.14 -3.93 9.41
N LEU A 34 -0.44 -2.94 9.98
CA LEU A 34 0.36 -3.10 11.20
C LEU A 34 -0.49 -3.39 12.44
N ALA A 35 -1.74 -2.97 12.46
CA ALA A 35 -2.69 -3.25 13.54
C ALA A 35 -4.06 -3.59 12.99
N ALA A 36 -4.69 -4.63 13.53
CA ALA A 36 -5.99 -5.13 13.04
C ALA A 36 -7.20 -4.35 13.58
N THR A 37 -7.09 -3.04 13.81
CA THR A 37 -8.20 -2.23 14.33
C THR A 37 -8.98 -1.57 13.20
N PRO A 38 -10.13 -2.09 12.77
CA PRO A 38 -10.81 -1.70 11.53
C PRO A 38 -11.69 -0.46 11.63
N LYS A 39 -11.37 0.49 12.51
CA LYS A 39 -12.20 1.68 12.80
C LYS A 39 -12.68 2.42 11.55
N ARG A 40 -11.82 2.59 10.53
CA ARG A 40 -12.24 3.28 9.30
C ARG A 40 -13.19 2.44 8.45
N LEU A 41 -12.99 1.13 8.42
CA LEU A 41 -13.90 0.21 7.72
C LEU A 41 -15.27 0.18 8.41
N GLU A 42 -15.31 0.19 9.74
CA GLU A 42 -16.56 0.26 10.53
C GLU A 42 -17.39 1.52 10.24
N LEU A 43 -16.74 2.63 9.87
CA LEU A 43 -17.43 3.86 9.50
C LEU A 43 -18.10 3.82 8.12
N ILE A 44 -17.63 2.96 7.22
CA ILE A 44 -18.01 2.97 5.80
C ILE A 44 -18.63 1.65 5.33
N MET A 45 -18.60 0.59 6.17
CA MET A 45 -19.07 -0.74 5.82
C MET A 45 -20.08 -1.24 6.87
N ARG A 46 -21.07 -2.02 6.43
CA ARG A 46 -21.98 -2.73 7.32
C ARG A 46 -21.32 -4.00 7.85
N GLN A 47 -21.87 -4.57 8.92
CA GLN A 47 -21.31 -5.79 9.57
C GLN A 47 -21.20 -6.99 8.61
N GLU A 48 -22.17 -7.17 7.71
CA GLU A 48 -22.14 -8.24 6.71
C GLU A 48 -21.01 -8.05 5.68
N GLN A 49 -20.63 -6.80 5.39
CA GLN A 49 -19.51 -6.47 4.52
C GLN A 49 -18.18 -6.69 5.24
N LEU A 50 -18.08 -6.26 6.51
CA LEU A 50 -16.89 -6.47 7.35
C LEU A 50 -16.59 -7.96 7.55
N ALA A 51 -17.62 -8.79 7.71
CA ALA A 51 -17.48 -10.25 7.86
C ALA A 51 -16.86 -10.93 6.61
N ARG A 52 -16.80 -10.24 5.48
CA ARG A 52 -16.18 -10.72 4.22
C ARG A 52 -14.73 -10.27 4.04
N VAL A 53 -14.21 -9.44 4.94
CA VAL A 53 -12.82 -8.99 4.93
C VAL A 53 -11.94 -9.98 5.69
N ASN A 54 -10.88 -10.46 5.07
CA ASN A 54 -9.86 -11.25 5.75
C ASN A 54 -8.82 -10.29 6.33
N PHE A 55 -8.85 -10.09 7.64
CA PHE A 55 -7.86 -9.24 8.31
C PHE A 55 -6.55 -9.98 8.50
N LEU A 56 -5.45 -9.32 8.19
CA LEU A 56 -4.10 -9.84 8.31
C LEU A 56 -3.19 -8.79 8.96
N GLU A 57 -2.86 -9.00 10.22
CA GLU A 57 -1.94 -8.13 10.95
C GLU A 57 -0.49 -8.51 10.63
N GLY A 58 0.35 -7.50 10.30
CA GLY A 58 1.76 -7.71 10.03
C GLY A 58 2.52 -6.43 9.70
N ASP A 59 3.83 -6.46 9.93
CA ASP A 59 4.75 -5.39 9.56
C ASP A 59 5.22 -5.59 8.11
N ILE A 60 5.08 -4.55 7.29
CA ILE A 60 5.49 -4.60 5.87
C ILE A 60 7.00 -4.78 5.71
N THR A 61 7.78 -4.51 6.75
CA THR A 61 9.23 -4.70 6.76
C THR A 61 9.65 -6.14 7.10
N ASP A 62 8.73 -6.97 7.58
CA ASP A 62 8.96 -8.41 7.78
C ASP A 62 8.83 -9.18 6.47
N SER A 63 9.93 -9.28 5.75
CA SER A 63 9.98 -9.91 4.43
C SER A 63 9.57 -11.38 4.45
N ARG A 64 9.91 -12.12 5.52
CA ARG A 64 9.57 -13.53 5.63
C ARG A 64 8.08 -13.75 5.82
N PHE A 65 7.49 -13.01 6.75
CA PHE A 65 6.05 -13.09 7.02
C PHE A 65 5.23 -12.69 5.79
N PHE A 66 5.60 -11.57 5.14
CA PHE A 66 4.89 -11.09 3.95
C PHE A 66 4.94 -12.11 2.80
N ASP A 67 6.13 -12.64 2.49
CA ASP A 67 6.35 -13.65 1.44
C ASP A 67 5.53 -14.93 1.71
N GLU A 68 5.57 -15.43 2.96
CA GLU A 68 4.78 -16.59 3.38
C GLU A 68 3.27 -16.37 3.20
N LYS A 69 2.76 -15.19 3.58
CA LYS A 69 1.31 -14.89 3.44
C LYS A 69 0.88 -14.76 1.99
N VAL A 70 1.67 -14.08 1.15
CA VAL A 70 1.37 -14.00 -0.29
C VAL A 70 1.29 -15.38 -0.91
N SER A 71 2.26 -16.26 -0.62
CA SER A 71 2.32 -17.61 -1.17
C SER A 71 1.18 -18.49 -0.63
N SER A 72 1.07 -18.63 0.70
CA SER A 72 0.16 -19.59 1.34
C SER A 72 -1.32 -19.25 1.12
N LEU A 73 -1.67 -17.97 1.02
CA LEU A 73 -3.02 -17.52 0.75
C LEU A 73 -3.37 -17.52 -0.74
N GLY A 74 -2.41 -17.81 -1.62
CA GLY A 74 -2.62 -17.82 -3.07
C GLY A 74 -3.01 -16.44 -3.61
N ILE A 75 -2.41 -15.37 -3.08
CA ILE A 75 -2.69 -13.99 -3.50
C ILE A 75 -2.33 -13.83 -4.98
N THR A 76 -3.25 -13.26 -5.76
CA THR A 76 -3.06 -13.04 -7.20
C THR A 76 -2.91 -11.57 -7.57
N HIS A 77 -3.33 -10.67 -6.69
CA HIS A 77 -3.26 -9.22 -6.91
C HIS A 77 -2.80 -8.51 -5.64
N VAL A 78 -1.87 -7.59 -5.77
CA VAL A 78 -1.38 -6.78 -4.64
C VAL A 78 -1.63 -5.30 -4.91
N ILE A 79 -2.24 -4.61 -3.94
CA ILE A 79 -2.39 -3.15 -3.94
C ILE A 79 -1.58 -2.62 -2.76
N HIS A 80 -0.42 -2.01 -3.04
CA HIS A 80 0.50 -1.54 -2.02
C HIS A 80 0.27 -0.06 -1.70
N LEU A 81 -0.33 0.19 -0.52
CA LEU A 81 -0.67 1.52 0.00
C LEU A 81 -0.03 1.80 1.37
N ALA A 82 0.66 0.81 1.95
CA ALA A 82 1.32 0.98 3.24
C ALA A 82 2.48 1.96 3.12
N ALA A 83 2.38 3.08 3.82
CA ALA A 83 3.43 4.09 3.90
C ALA A 83 3.24 4.98 5.12
N PHE A 84 4.35 5.46 5.69
CA PHE A 84 4.36 6.59 6.60
C PHE A 84 4.24 7.88 5.82
N GLN A 85 3.33 8.74 6.24
CA GLN A 85 3.12 10.08 5.65
C GLN A 85 4.13 11.10 6.21
N VAL A 86 4.17 12.27 5.58
CA VAL A 86 5.12 13.36 5.90
C VAL A 86 5.30 13.63 7.40
N PRO A 87 4.25 13.76 8.25
CA PRO A 87 4.43 14.02 9.68
C PRO A 87 5.21 12.92 10.40
N PHE A 88 4.95 11.67 10.07
CA PHE A 88 5.61 10.51 10.69
C PHE A 88 7.06 10.37 10.23
N VAL A 89 7.32 10.55 8.91
CA VAL A 89 8.69 10.55 8.37
C VAL A 89 9.52 11.70 8.95
N LYS A 90 8.91 12.87 9.16
CA LYS A 90 9.58 14.02 9.79
C LYS A 90 9.91 13.76 11.27
N ALA A 91 9.04 13.08 12.00
CA ALA A 91 9.24 12.74 13.40
C ALA A 91 10.31 11.65 13.59
N ASP A 92 10.33 10.64 12.74
CA ASP A 92 11.32 9.55 12.73
C ASP A 92 11.71 9.17 11.27
N PRO A 93 12.76 9.83 10.72
CA PRO A 93 13.20 9.59 9.35
C PRO A 93 13.71 8.17 9.11
N ILE A 94 14.31 7.54 10.12
CA ILE A 94 14.83 6.17 9.99
C ILE A 94 13.69 5.17 9.89
N GLN A 95 12.68 5.31 10.72
CA GLN A 95 11.50 4.46 10.64
C GLN A 95 10.71 4.75 9.33
N GLY A 96 10.66 6.02 8.91
CA GLY A 96 10.12 6.40 7.61
C GLY A 96 10.79 5.65 6.45
N LEU A 97 12.13 5.65 6.41
CA LEU A 97 12.91 4.91 5.40
C LEU A 97 12.62 3.40 5.45
N LYS A 98 12.57 2.82 6.66
CA LYS A 98 12.28 1.39 6.81
C LYS A 98 10.90 1.03 6.24
N VAL A 99 9.86 1.77 6.60
CA VAL A 99 8.51 1.47 6.14
C VAL A 99 8.35 1.78 4.65
N ASN A 100 8.75 2.98 4.20
CA ASN A 100 8.45 3.43 2.84
C ASN A 100 9.37 2.80 1.80
N ALA A 101 10.68 2.75 2.03
CA ALA A 101 11.63 2.21 1.06
C ALA A 101 11.87 0.71 1.25
N VAL A 102 12.24 0.26 2.48
CA VAL A 102 12.50 -1.17 2.70
C VAL A 102 11.22 -1.99 2.61
N GLY A 103 10.11 -1.51 3.18
CA GLY A 103 8.80 -2.17 3.05
C GLY A 103 8.35 -2.31 1.60
N SER A 104 8.51 -1.26 0.78
CA SER A 104 8.21 -1.34 -0.66
C SER A 104 9.13 -2.33 -1.38
N ALA A 105 10.42 -2.36 -1.03
CA ALA A 105 11.36 -3.34 -1.59
C ALA A 105 10.97 -4.79 -1.23
N VAL A 106 10.48 -5.03 -0.01
CA VAL A 106 9.92 -6.34 0.40
C VAL A 106 8.77 -6.74 -0.51
N VAL A 107 7.82 -5.83 -0.74
CA VAL A 107 6.67 -6.10 -1.62
C VAL A 107 7.11 -6.41 -3.05
N PHE A 108 7.98 -5.58 -3.63
CA PHE A 108 8.47 -5.78 -5.00
C PHE A 108 9.22 -7.09 -5.15
N GLU A 109 10.10 -7.43 -4.20
CA GLU A 109 10.85 -8.69 -4.24
C GLU A 109 9.95 -9.91 -4.08
N THR A 110 8.93 -9.84 -3.21
CA THR A 110 7.92 -10.90 -3.07
C THR A 110 7.15 -11.09 -4.38
N ILE A 111 6.70 -10.01 -5.02
CA ILE A 111 5.99 -10.07 -6.31
C ILE A 111 6.90 -10.70 -7.38
N ARG A 112 8.17 -10.31 -7.43
CA ARG A 112 9.14 -10.86 -8.37
C ARG A 112 9.33 -12.37 -8.18
N ARG A 113 9.41 -12.84 -6.92
CA ARG A 113 9.55 -14.27 -6.60
C ARG A 113 8.31 -15.08 -6.96
N HIS A 114 7.14 -14.50 -6.82
CA HIS A 114 5.85 -15.15 -7.08
C HIS A 114 5.21 -14.67 -8.40
N SER A 115 6.02 -14.31 -9.41
CA SER A 115 5.55 -13.77 -10.69
C SER A 115 4.62 -14.71 -11.47
N ASP A 116 4.73 -16.01 -11.27
CA ASP A 116 3.81 -17.01 -11.87
C ASP A 116 2.42 -16.97 -11.22
N GLN A 117 2.34 -16.59 -9.95
CA GLN A 117 1.11 -16.51 -9.15
C GLN A 117 0.46 -15.13 -9.26
N ILE A 118 1.24 -14.04 -9.16
CA ILE A 118 0.76 -12.66 -9.16
C ILE A 118 0.40 -12.23 -10.59
N LYS A 119 -0.85 -11.78 -10.77
CA LYS A 119 -1.40 -11.36 -12.06
C LYS A 119 -1.56 -9.85 -12.18
N GLY A 120 -1.60 -9.15 -11.05
CA GLY A 120 -1.72 -7.69 -11.02
C GLY A 120 -1.05 -7.07 -9.80
N PHE A 121 -0.46 -5.90 -10.03
CA PHE A 121 0.19 -5.12 -8.98
C PHE A 121 -0.08 -3.63 -9.18
N VAL A 122 -0.47 -2.95 -8.10
CA VAL A 122 -0.60 -1.50 -8.04
C VAL A 122 0.23 -0.98 -6.88
N TYR A 123 1.04 0.03 -7.16
CA TYR A 123 1.84 0.76 -6.17
C TYR A 123 1.42 2.23 -6.16
N ALA A 124 1.14 2.76 -4.98
CA ALA A 124 0.82 4.17 -4.82
C ALA A 124 2.10 5.00 -4.75
N SER A 125 2.30 5.86 -5.74
CA SER A 125 3.29 6.93 -5.68
C SER A 125 2.72 8.16 -4.95
N SER A 126 3.45 9.27 -4.95
CA SER A 126 3.05 10.51 -4.30
C SER A 126 3.44 11.73 -5.13
N THR A 127 2.63 12.79 -5.05
CA THR A 127 3.03 14.11 -5.52
C THR A 127 4.23 14.70 -4.76
N GLY A 128 4.55 14.15 -3.58
CA GLY A 128 5.73 14.52 -2.79
C GLY A 128 7.07 14.27 -3.49
N VAL A 129 7.07 13.52 -4.59
CA VAL A 129 8.27 13.31 -5.44
C VAL A 129 8.63 14.54 -6.28
N TYR A 130 7.70 15.48 -6.41
CA TYR A 130 7.92 16.71 -7.19
C TYR A 130 8.29 17.87 -6.27
N GLY A 131 8.99 18.86 -6.87
CA GLY A 131 9.35 20.12 -6.24
C GLY A 131 8.25 21.19 -6.42
N PRO A 132 8.59 22.42 -6.02
CA PRO A 132 7.70 23.56 -6.17
C PRO A 132 7.53 23.98 -7.64
N PRO A 133 6.47 24.74 -7.97
CA PRO A 133 6.13 25.11 -9.36
C PRO A 133 7.27 25.73 -10.17
N GLU A 134 8.13 26.52 -9.53
CA GLU A 134 9.27 27.20 -10.16
C GLU A 134 10.35 26.24 -10.72
N HIS A 135 10.31 24.96 -10.33
CA HIS A 135 11.20 23.94 -10.89
C HIS A 135 10.74 23.43 -12.26
N TYR A 136 9.54 23.83 -12.72
CA TYR A 136 8.91 23.28 -13.91
C TYR A 136 8.52 24.35 -14.93
N PRO A 137 8.60 24.08 -16.23
CA PRO A 137 8.23 25.03 -17.26
C PRO A 137 6.76 25.47 -17.10
N GLY A 138 6.54 26.79 -16.97
CA GLY A 138 5.22 27.35 -16.76
C GLY A 138 4.54 26.96 -15.45
N GLY A 139 5.27 26.41 -14.48
CA GLY A 139 4.73 25.95 -13.20
C GLY A 139 3.85 24.69 -13.29
N LEU A 140 3.88 23.98 -14.40
CA LEU A 140 3.00 22.84 -14.67
C LEU A 140 3.79 21.52 -14.66
N LEU A 141 3.17 20.50 -14.08
CA LEU A 141 3.68 19.12 -14.07
C LEU A 141 3.13 18.34 -15.26
N SER A 142 4.00 17.54 -15.87
CA SER A 142 3.65 16.49 -16.83
C SER A 142 4.16 15.14 -16.33
N HIS A 143 3.79 14.06 -17.01
CA HIS A 143 4.31 12.72 -16.67
C HIS A 143 5.82 12.57 -16.87
N ASP A 144 6.44 13.42 -17.70
CA ASP A 144 7.88 13.45 -17.96
C ASP A 144 8.64 14.46 -17.05
N SER A 145 7.94 15.13 -16.13
CA SER A 145 8.57 16.11 -15.25
C SER A 145 9.62 15.44 -14.36
N ALA A 146 10.79 16.09 -14.25
CA ALA A 146 11.86 15.60 -13.40
C ALA A 146 11.44 15.55 -11.93
N LEU A 147 11.86 14.48 -11.22
CA LEU A 147 11.63 14.35 -9.79
C LEU A 147 12.53 15.33 -9.04
N SER A 148 11.97 16.07 -8.10
CA SER A 148 12.67 17.08 -7.30
C SER A 148 12.10 17.12 -5.87
N PRO A 149 12.18 16.01 -5.09
CA PRO A 149 11.58 15.94 -3.77
C PRO A 149 12.20 16.95 -2.81
N MET A 150 11.35 17.63 -2.03
CA MET A 150 11.74 18.67 -1.09
C MET A 150 11.87 18.17 0.36
N ASN A 151 11.57 16.91 0.61
CA ASN A 151 11.65 16.30 1.92
C ASN A 151 11.91 14.79 1.83
N LEU A 152 12.26 14.17 2.96
CA LEU A 152 12.60 12.75 3.01
C LEU A 152 11.43 11.83 2.63
N TYR A 153 10.18 12.23 2.86
CA TYR A 153 9.02 11.45 2.42
C TYR A 153 8.97 11.32 0.89
N GLY A 154 9.26 12.39 0.17
CA GLY A 154 9.32 12.36 -1.29
C GLY A 154 10.54 11.63 -1.85
N VAL A 155 11.61 11.45 -1.04
CA VAL A 155 12.81 10.67 -1.40
C VAL A 155 12.58 9.16 -1.22
N HIS A 156 11.83 8.78 -0.18
CA HIS A 156 11.53 7.38 0.13
C HIS A 156 10.52 6.79 -0.85
#